data_c91d349b6e2463d2fddc78e5584a572d
#
_entry.id   c91d349b6e2463d2fddc78e5584a572d
#
_cell.length_a   1.000
_cell.length_b   1.000
_cell.length_c   1.000
_cell.angle_alpha   90.00
_cell.angle_beta   90.00
_cell.angle_gamma   90.00
#
_symmetry.space_group_name_H-M   'P 1'
#
loop_
_entity.id
_entity.type
_entity.pdbx_description
1 polymer ?
#
loop_
_entity_poly.entity_id
_entity_poly.type
_entity_poly.pdbx_seq_one_letter_code
_entity_poly.pdbx_strand_id
1 'polypeptide(L)'
;GTETPEFCREVRKTFGVRVFKTVAVDPSALRGGYASDAAASRHDPYLDAIDAVLLDTYDPAAAGGTGRTFAWECIPLYLAWTRRHGLPLIVAGGLHADNVRELIDRYGPDGVDVSSGVETNGEKDIEKIATFVKKVKGR
;
A
#
# COMPACT_ATOMS: atom_id res chain seq x y z
N GLY A 1 6.33 -10.62 -0.67
CA GLY A 1 7.29 -10.49 -0.65
C GLY A 1 8.64 -10.53 -1.38
N THR A 2 9.25 -11.70 -1.51
CA THR A 2 10.61 -11.86 -2.04
C THR A 2 10.66 -12.29 -3.52
N GLU A 3 9.50 -12.33 -4.19
CA GLU A 3 9.40 -12.73 -5.58
C GLU A 3 10.20 -11.80 -6.47
N THR A 4 10.94 -12.39 -7.44
CA THR A 4 11.75 -11.64 -8.38
C THR A 4 10.90 -11.02 -9.52
N PRO A 5 11.41 -10.00 -10.23
CA PRO A 5 10.74 -9.50 -11.43
C PRO A 5 10.50 -10.59 -12.48
N GLU A 6 11.45 -11.49 -12.65
CA GLU A 6 11.36 -12.63 -13.59
C GLU A 6 10.20 -13.56 -13.21
N PHE A 7 10.06 -13.87 -11.93
CA PHE A 7 8.95 -14.68 -11.43
C PHE A 7 7.59 -14.01 -11.69
N CYS A 8 7.49 -12.71 -11.45
CA CYS A 8 6.26 -11.95 -11.73
C CYS A 8 5.90 -12.00 -13.22
N ARG A 9 6.87 -11.83 -14.11
CA ARG A 9 6.65 -11.94 -15.55
C ARG A 9 6.19 -13.33 -15.96
N GLU A 10 6.80 -14.36 -15.40
CA GLU A 10 6.45 -15.75 -15.69
C GLU A 10 5.02 -16.08 -15.24
N VAL A 11 4.62 -15.65 -14.06
CA VAL A 11 3.24 -15.81 -13.55
C VAL A 11 2.25 -15.13 -14.49
N ARG A 12 2.53 -13.88 -14.87
CA ARG A 12 1.65 -13.12 -15.77
C ARG A 12 1.51 -13.83 -17.13
N LYS A 13 2.62 -14.26 -17.70
CA LYS A 13 2.65 -14.93 -19.00
C LYS A 13 1.96 -16.28 -18.98
N THR A 14 2.24 -17.10 -17.95
CA THR A 14 1.74 -18.47 -17.86
C THR A 14 0.23 -18.52 -17.61
N PHE A 15 -0.27 -17.63 -16.72
CA PHE A 15 -1.65 -17.69 -16.27
C PHE A 15 -2.55 -16.60 -16.86
N GLY A 16 -2.01 -15.63 -17.57
CA GLY A 16 -2.78 -14.52 -18.13
C GLY A 16 -3.46 -13.65 -17.07
N VAL A 17 -2.87 -13.54 -15.89
CA VAL A 17 -3.42 -12.82 -14.73
C VAL A 17 -2.74 -11.47 -14.53
N ARG A 18 -3.41 -10.56 -13.81
CA ARG A 18 -2.78 -9.36 -13.30
C ARG A 18 -1.94 -9.68 -12.08
N VAL A 19 -0.78 -9.03 -11.98
CA VAL A 19 0.14 -9.20 -10.86
C VAL A 19 0.22 -7.91 -10.06
N PHE A 20 -0.12 -7.98 -8.77
CA PHE A 20 0.06 -6.88 -7.83
C PHE A 20 1.26 -7.18 -6.95
N LYS A 21 2.23 -6.28 -6.94
CA LYS A 21 3.44 -6.43 -6.12
C LYS A 21 3.28 -5.70 -4.81
N THR A 22 3.39 -6.43 -3.71
CA THR A 22 3.46 -5.83 -2.38
C THR A 22 4.85 -5.25 -2.15
N VAL A 23 4.88 -3.98 -1.77
CA VAL A 23 6.07 -3.24 -1.40
C VAL A 23 5.89 -2.75 0.03
N ALA A 24 6.80 -3.11 0.91
CA ALA A 24 6.83 -2.54 2.25
C ALA A 24 7.41 -1.12 2.18
N VAL A 25 6.76 -0.18 2.87
CA VAL A 25 7.27 1.19 2.99
C VAL A 25 8.64 1.18 3.68
N ASP A 26 9.51 2.09 3.23
CA ASP A 26 10.80 2.32 3.86
C ASP A 26 10.81 3.69 4.57
N PRO A 27 10.58 3.74 5.88
CA PRO A 27 10.57 5.00 6.62
C PRO A 27 11.90 5.73 6.60
N SER A 28 13.00 5.03 6.33
CA SER A 28 14.33 5.65 6.24
C SER A 28 14.43 6.65 5.09
N ALA A 29 13.57 6.54 4.09
CA ALA A 29 13.48 7.48 2.97
C ALA A 29 13.17 8.92 3.41
N LEU A 30 12.59 9.11 4.59
CA LEU A 30 12.27 10.43 5.14
C LEU A 30 13.33 10.94 6.14
N ARG A 31 14.32 10.12 6.46
CA ARG A 31 15.39 10.52 7.39
C ARG A 31 16.37 11.45 6.70
N GLY A 32 16.76 12.52 7.40
CA GLY A 32 17.71 13.50 6.87
C GLY A 32 17.09 14.68 6.14
N GLY A 33 15.77 14.84 6.18
CA GLY A 33 15.07 16.02 5.62
C GLY A 33 14.97 16.06 4.09
N TYR A 34 15.43 15.03 3.41
CA TYR A 34 15.29 14.88 1.97
C TYR A 34 14.51 13.61 1.66
N ALA A 35 13.37 13.75 1.00
CA ALA A 35 12.67 12.61 0.42
C ALA A 35 13.58 11.99 -0.65
N SER A 36 14.01 10.75 -0.42
CA SER A 36 14.85 10.04 -1.38
C SER A 36 13.98 9.20 -2.31
N ASP A 37 13.98 9.51 -3.59
CA ASP A 37 13.32 8.68 -4.62
C ASP A 37 13.87 7.25 -4.66
N ALA A 38 15.05 7.02 -4.10
CA ALA A 38 15.71 5.71 -4.10
C ALA A 38 14.87 4.61 -3.43
N ALA A 39 14.08 4.96 -2.40
CA ALA A 39 13.23 3.99 -1.72
C ALA A 39 12.16 3.40 -2.64
N ALA A 40 11.61 4.20 -3.53
CA ALA A 40 10.65 3.74 -4.52
C ALA A 40 11.34 3.18 -5.77
N SER A 41 12.34 3.90 -6.31
CA SER A 41 12.99 3.56 -7.58
C SER A 41 13.82 2.26 -7.52
N ARG A 42 14.19 1.78 -6.34
CA ARG A 42 14.79 0.43 -6.21
C ARG A 42 13.86 -0.68 -6.71
N HIS A 43 12.56 -0.40 -6.87
CA HIS A 43 11.58 -1.32 -7.42
C HIS A 43 11.38 -1.19 -8.94
N ASP A 44 12.14 -0.32 -9.60
CA ASP A 44 12.07 -0.13 -11.07
C ASP A 44 12.16 -1.44 -11.88
N PRO A 45 12.95 -2.45 -11.48
CA PRO A 45 12.98 -3.73 -12.19
C PRO A 45 11.63 -4.45 -12.30
N TYR A 46 10.67 -4.12 -11.44
CA TYR A 46 9.32 -4.70 -11.47
C TYR A 46 8.34 -3.99 -12.40
N LEU A 47 8.66 -2.79 -12.90
CA LEU A 47 7.70 -1.92 -13.60
C LEU A 47 7.03 -2.58 -14.80
N ASP A 48 7.77 -3.39 -15.58
CA ASP A 48 7.23 -4.12 -16.73
C ASP A 48 6.61 -5.47 -16.38
N ALA A 49 6.68 -5.87 -15.11
CA ALA A 49 6.27 -7.19 -14.64
C ALA A 49 4.97 -7.19 -13.83
N ILE A 50 4.48 -6.02 -13.47
CA ILE A 50 3.35 -5.84 -12.54
C ILE A 50 2.29 -4.90 -13.10
N ASP A 51 1.07 -5.03 -12.57
CA ASP A 51 -0.09 -4.25 -12.98
C ASP A 51 -0.53 -3.22 -11.93
N ALA A 52 -0.09 -3.39 -10.69
CA ALA A 52 -0.31 -2.45 -9.59
C ALA A 52 0.72 -2.66 -8.49
N VAL A 53 0.91 -1.63 -7.68
CA VAL A 53 1.70 -1.67 -6.46
C VAL A 53 0.75 -1.68 -5.26
N LEU A 54 0.92 -2.66 -4.38
CA LEU A 54 0.28 -2.71 -3.07
C LEU A 54 1.30 -2.22 -2.03
N LEU A 55 1.13 -1.00 -1.55
CA LEU A 55 2.03 -0.39 -0.57
C LEU A 55 1.59 -0.75 0.84
N ASP A 56 2.38 -1.54 1.54
CA ASP A 56 2.17 -1.84 2.95
C ASP A 56 2.82 -0.75 3.81
N THR A 57 2.01 0.04 4.48
CA THR A 57 2.45 1.17 5.30
C THR A 57 2.68 0.82 6.76
N TYR A 58 2.52 -0.44 7.16
CA TYR A 58 2.77 -0.86 8.53
C TYR A 58 4.25 -0.71 8.88
N ASP A 59 4.52 0.04 9.94
CA ASP A 59 5.87 0.24 10.45
C ASP A 59 5.93 -0.16 11.94
N PRO A 60 6.43 -1.37 12.25
CA PRO A 60 6.54 -1.81 13.64
C PRO A 60 7.49 -0.95 14.49
N ALA A 61 8.45 -0.28 13.86
CA ALA A 61 9.40 0.58 14.57
C ALA A 61 8.74 1.91 15.03
N ALA A 62 7.70 2.37 14.36
CA ALA A 62 6.95 3.57 14.74
C ALA A 62 6.05 3.33 15.95
N ALA A 63 5.72 2.08 16.28
CA ALA A 63 4.84 1.74 17.40
C ALA A 63 5.45 2.05 18.78
N GLY A 64 6.76 2.25 18.85
CA GLY A 64 7.48 2.36 20.13
C GLY A 64 7.59 3.77 20.73
N GLY A 65 7.24 4.84 20.03
CA GLY A 65 7.51 6.19 20.52
C GLY A 65 6.54 7.29 20.12
N THR A 66 5.75 7.13 19.07
CA THR A 66 4.88 8.18 18.50
C THR A 66 3.38 7.85 18.56
N GLY A 67 3.01 6.65 19.02
CA GLY A 67 1.64 6.14 18.95
C GLY A 67 1.15 5.84 17.52
N ARG A 68 2.01 6.01 16.52
CA ARG A 68 1.71 5.73 15.11
C ARG A 68 2.35 4.41 14.69
N THR A 69 1.55 3.52 14.10
CA THR A 69 1.99 2.24 13.55
C THR A 69 2.14 2.27 12.03
N PHE A 70 1.87 3.44 11.38
CA PHE A 70 1.82 3.58 9.94
C PHE A 70 2.72 4.71 9.47
N ALA A 71 3.47 4.46 8.43
CA ALA A 71 4.34 5.45 7.79
C ALA A 71 3.63 6.10 6.59
N TRP A 72 2.48 6.74 6.82
CA TRP A 72 1.70 7.39 5.77
C TRP A 72 2.42 8.56 5.11
N GLU A 73 3.35 9.19 5.82
CA GLU A 73 4.17 10.28 5.28
C GLU A 73 5.03 9.84 4.09
N CYS A 74 5.26 8.53 3.93
CA CYS A 74 5.96 7.99 2.78
C CYS A 74 5.08 7.83 1.53
N ILE A 75 3.75 7.85 1.67
CA ILE A 75 2.81 7.62 0.56
C ILE A 75 3.07 8.55 -0.62
N PRO A 76 3.25 9.87 -0.45
CA PRO A 76 3.50 10.77 -1.59
C PRO A 76 4.69 10.36 -2.45
N LEU A 77 5.75 9.83 -1.85
CA LEU A 77 6.93 9.37 -2.56
C LEU A 77 6.62 8.21 -3.52
N TYR A 78 5.92 7.19 -2.99
CA TYR A 78 5.53 6.02 -3.79
C TYR A 78 4.45 6.36 -4.81
N LEU A 79 3.52 7.25 -4.46
CA LEU A 79 2.47 7.71 -5.35
C LEU A 79 3.04 8.48 -6.56
N ALA A 80 4.01 9.35 -6.34
CA ALA A 80 4.70 10.04 -7.42
C ALA A 80 5.44 9.06 -8.35
N TRP A 81 6.09 8.06 -7.78
CA TRP A 81 6.78 7.02 -8.53
C TRP A 81 5.83 6.18 -9.38
N THR A 82 4.73 5.68 -8.81
CA THR A 82 3.75 4.87 -9.55
C THR A 82 3.07 5.68 -10.66
N ARG A 83 2.73 6.95 -10.40
CA ARG A 83 2.09 7.82 -11.39
C ARG A 83 2.99 8.13 -12.57
N ARG A 84 4.29 8.32 -12.36
CA ARG A 84 5.25 8.48 -13.46
C ARG A 84 5.28 7.28 -14.39
N HIS A 85 4.96 6.10 -13.91
CA HIS A 85 5.01 4.84 -14.66
C HIS A 85 3.63 4.28 -15.01
N GLY A 86 2.57 5.03 -14.78
CA GLY A 86 1.20 4.63 -15.13
C GLY A 86 0.67 3.44 -14.33
N LEU A 87 1.19 3.20 -13.12
CA LEU A 87 0.75 2.12 -12.25
C LEU A 87 -0.20 2.63 -11.16
N PRO A 88 -1.30 1.91 -10.87
CA PRO A 88 -2.11 2.17 -9.70
C PRO A 88 -1.36 1.89 -8.41
N LEU A 89 -1.57 2.73 -7.39
CA LEU A 89 -1.11 2.53 -6.02
C LEU A 89 -2.28 2.16 -5.12
N ILE A 90 -2.21 0.99 -4.53
CA ILE A 90 -3.16 0.50 -3.52
C ILE A 90 -2.48 0.57 -2.17
N VAL A 91 -3.07 1.25 -1.21
CA VAL A 91 -2.50 1.37 0.14
C VAL A 91 -3.10 0.34 1.07
N ALA A 92 -2.23 -0.38 1.76
CA ALA A 92 -2.55 -1.39 2.77
C ALA A 92 -1.84 -1.08 4.08
N GLY A 93 -2.13 -1.86 5.11
CA GLY A 93 -1.48 -1.81 6.41
C GLY A 93 -2.32 -1.08 7.45
N GLY A 94 -2.95 -1.84 8.35
CA GLY A 94 -3.66 -1.32 9.51
C GLY A 94 -4.88 -0.45 9.23
N LEU A 95 -5.47 -0.55 8.04
CA LEU A 95 -6.67 0.20 7.69
C LEU A 95 -7.91 -0.36 8.38
N HIS A 96 -8.83 0.53 8.74
CA HIS A 96 -10.15 0.23 9.28
C HIS A 96 -11.11 1.40 9.01
N ALA A 97 -12.37 1.26 9.37
CA ALA A 97 -13.40 2.26 9.07
C ALA A 97 -13.10 3.65 9.65
N ASP A 98 -12.36 3.72 10.78
CA ASP A 98 -12.12 5.00 11.47
C ASP A 98 -10.92 5.78 10.90
N ASN A 99 -10.02 5.15 10.14
CA ASN A 99 -8.85 5.84 9.58
C ASN A 99 -8.80 5.91 8.06
N VAL A 100 -9.56 5.07 7.35
CA VAL A 100 -9.45 4.99 5.89
C VAL A 100 -9.88 6.27 5.19
N ARG A 101 -10.86 7.00 5.72
CA ARG A 101 -11.31 8.25 5.11
C ARG A 101 -10.24 9.33 5.18
N GLU A 102 -9.56 9.46 6.31
CA GLU A 102 -8.42 10.37 6.46
C GLU A 102 -7.31 10.07 5.45
N LEU A 103 -6.98 8.79 5.28
CA LEU A 103 -6.00 8.36 4.29
C LEU A 103 -6.37 8.82 2.88
N ILE A 104 -7.62 8.59 2.47
CA ILE A 104 -8.11 8.91 1.13
C ILE A 104 -8.09 10.42 0.91
N ASP A 105 -8.61 11.19 1.85
CA ASP A 105 -8.71 12.65 1.73
C ASP A 105 -7.34 13.32 1.71
N ARG A 106 -6.39 12.77 2.46
CA ARG A 106 -5.05 13.34 2.60
C ARG A 106 -4.11 12.98 1.45
N TYR A 107 -4.18 11.76 0.95
CA TYR A 107 -3.19 11.23 0.02
C TYR A 107 -3.75 10.84 -1.35
N GLY A 108 -5.02 10.53 -1.47
CA GLY A 108 -5.67 10.18 -2.73
C GLY A 108 -5.07 8.98 -3.46
N PRO A 109 -4.86 7.83 -2.79
CA PRO A 109 -4.39 6.63 -3.48
C PRO A 109 -5.45 6.13 -4.49
N ASP A 110 -5.02 5.30 -5.43
CA ASP A 110 -5.92 4.71 -6.43
C ASP A 110 -6.83 3.63 -5.83
N GLY A 111 -6.41 3.01 -4.74
CA GLY A 111 -7.18 2.02 -4.01
C GLY A 111 -6.70 1.83 -2.59
N VAL A 112 -7.48 1.10 -1.81
CA VAL A 112 -7.15 0.69 -0.45
C VAL A 112 -7.40 -0.79 -0.27
N ASP A 113 -6.59 -1.43 0.55
CA ASP A 113 -6.70 -2.85 0.91
C ASP A 113 -6.85 -2.99 2.43
N VAL A 114 -7.73 -3.89 2.85
CA VAL A 114 -7.99 -4.13 4.27
C VAL A 114 -8.10 -5.62 4.56
N SER A 115 -7.57 -6.04 5.69
CA SER A 115 -7.70 -7.40 6.17
C SER A 115 -8.25 -7.42 7.60
N SER A 116 -7.40 -7.32 8.61
CA SER A 116 -7.83 -7.42 10.02
C SER A 116 -8.75 -6.30 10.48
N GLY A 117 -8.70 -5.13 9.85
CA GLY A 117 -9.55 -3.98 10.17
C GLY A 117 -11.06 -4.22 9.95
N VAL A 118 -11.43 -5.28 9.26
CA VAL A 118 -12.82 -5.69 9.04
C VAL A 118 -13.11 -7.09 9.61
N GLU A 119 -12.34 -7.48 10.61
CA GLU A 119 -12.51 -8.75 11.32
C GLU A 119 -13.07 -8.56 12.73
N THR A 120 -13.76 -9.59 13.22
CA THR A 120 -14.14 -9.77 14.61
C THR A 120 -13.71 -11.17 15.03
N ASN A 121 -12.89 -11.27 16.08
CA ASN A 121 -12.32 -12.55 16.55
C ASN A 121 -11.57 -13.34 15.44
N GLY A 122 -10.88 -12.63 14.53
CA GLY A 122 -10.12 -13.25 13.44
C GLY A 122 -10.94 -13.67 12.22
N GLU A 123 -12.25 -13.45 12.24
CA GLU A 123 -13.15 -13.76 11.12
C GLU A 123 -13.70 -12.50 10.46
N LYS A 124 -13.88 -12.54 9.15
CA LYS A 124 -14.45 -11.41 8.39
C LYS A 124 -15.85 -11.07 8.90
N ASP A 125 -16.04 -9.81 9.24
CA ASP A 125 -17.28 -9.26 9.78
C ASP A 125 -17.99 -8.44 8.69
N ILE A 126 -19.17 -8.87 8.28
CA ILE A 126 -19.89 -8.25 7.15
C ILE A 126 -20.35 -6.82 7.46
N GLU A 127 -20.66 -6.50 8.71
CA GLU A 127 -21.05 -5.14 9.09
C GLU A 127 -19.84 -4.19 9.06
N LYS A 128 -18.67 -4.66 9.50
CA LYS A 128 -17.42 -3.91 9.38
C LYS A 128 -17.01 -3.69 7.94
N ILE A 129 -17.17 -4.71 7.08
CA ILE A 129 -16.92 -4.58 5.63
C ILE A 129 -17.85 -3.53 5.04
N ALA A 130 -19.15 -3.58 5.33
CA ALA A 130 -20.12 -2.61 4.82
C ALA A 130 -19.79 -1.19 5.28
N THR A 131 -19.43 -1.01 6.55
CA THR A 131 -19.02 0.28 7.11
C THR A 131 -17.75 0.81 6.44
N PHE A 132 -16.75 -0.05 6.28
CA PHE A 132 -15.51 0.30 5.60
C PHE A 132 -15.77 0.77 4.16
N VAL A 133 -16.55 0.02 3.39
CA VAL A 133 -16.91 0.38 2.01
C VAL A 133 -17.63 1.72 1.94
N LYS A 134 -18.56 2.00 2.85
CA LYS A 134 -19.23 3.31 2.95
C LYS A 134 -18.23 4.45 3.17
N LYS A 135 -17.27 4.25 4.07
CA LYS A 135 -16.21 5.25 4.33
C LYS A 135 -15.34 5.48 3.10
N VAL A 136 -14.96 4.42 2.39
CA VAL A 136 -14.15 4.51 1.16
C VAL A 136 -14.92 5.25 0.07
N LYS A 137 -16.18 4.91 -0.15
CA LYS A 137 -17.01 5.53 -1.19
C LYS A 137 -17.48 6.95 -0.87
N GLY A 138 -17.34 7.39 0.36
CA GLY A 138 -17.81 8.71 0.81
C GLY A 138 -19.35 8.82 0.87
N ARG A 139 -19.97 7.70 1.13
CA ARG A 139 -21.47 7.63 1.15
C ARG A 139 -21.99 7.16 2.49
#